data_4240b55142bf317801f58cbd0ff403dd
#
_entry.id   4240b55142bf317801f58cbd0ff403dd
#
_cell.length_a   1.000
_cell.length_b   1.000
_cell.length_c   1.000
_cell.angle_alpha   90.00
_cell.angle_beta   90.00
_cell.angle_gamma   90.00
#
_symmetry.space_group_name_H-M   'P 1'
#
loop_
_entity.id
_entity.type
_entity.pdbx_description
1 polymer ?
#
loop_
_entity_poly.entity_id
_entity_poly.type
_entity_poly.pdbx_seq_one_letter_code
_entity_poly.pdbx_strand_id
1 'polypeptide(L)'
;MRNADKPLIWLHGEVKTPPFPADARIEAGVLLRRLQRGESIPLPHSRPMPDIGRGCHELRIQDENRTWRIVYHVDAETIVILEVFAKTTQQTPQSVIKICKARLRLYVTT
;
A
#
# COMPACT_ATOMS: atom_id res chain seq x y z
N MET A 1 -6.55 -27.44 6.16
CA MET A 1 -6.76 -26.71 4.91
C MET A 1 -6.12 -25.34 4.96
N ARG A 2 -5.48 -24.96 3.91
CA ARG A 2 -4.80 -23.69 3.85
C ARG A 2 -5.69 -22.64 3.18
N ASN A 3 -5.70 -21.44 3.73
CA ASN A 3 -6.43 -20.34 3.13
C ASN A 3 -5.74 -19.89 1.85
N ALA A 4 -6.51 -19.47 0.90
CA ALA A 4 -5.96 -18.86 -0.30
C ALA A 4 -5.32 -17.53 0.05
N ASP A 5 -4.27 -17.18 -0.67
CA ASP A 5 -3.65 -15.87 -0.52
C ASP A 5 -4.62 -14.79 -0.97
N LYS A 6 -4.53 -13.62 -0.36
CA LYS A 6 -5.36 -12.48 -0.75
C LYS A 6 -4.83 -11.88 -2.04
N PRO A 7 -5.68 -11.64 -3.01
CA PRO A 7 -5.23 -10.96 -4.24
C PRO A 7 -4.97 -9.49 -3.98
N LEU A 8 -4.10 -8.92 -4.82
CA LEU A 8 -3.86 -7.47 -4.84
C LEU A 8 -4.82 -6.83 -5.84
N ILE A 9 -5.48 -5.77 -5.42
CA ILE A 9 -6.35 -4.99 -6.31
C ILE A 9 -5.75 -3.60 -6.41
N TRP A 10 -5.42 -3.18 -7.61
CA TRP A 10 -4.79 -1.89 -7.86
C TRP A 10 -5.85 -0.87 -8.28
N LEU A 11 -6.10 0.11 -7.44
CA LEU A 11 -7.01 1.21 -7.76
C LEU A 11 -6.27 2.45 -8.26
N HIS A 12 -4.94 2.39 -8.21
CA HIS A 12 -4.11 3.51 -8.63
C HIS A 12 -3.81 3.37 -10.11
N GLY A 13 -4.48 4.15 -10.91
CA GLY A 13 -4.19 4.31 -12.32
C GLY A 13 -3.80 3.03 -13.03
N GLU A 14 -2.86 3.13 -13.92
CA GLU A 14 -2.43 2.01 -14.74
C GLU A 14 -1.19 1.33 -14.23
N VAL A 15 -0.99 1.27 -12.95
CA VAL A 15 0.27 0.76 -12.43
C VAL A 15 0.43 -0.71 -12.76
N LYS A 16 1.06 -0.98 -13.84
CA LYS A 16 1.45 -2.35 -14.19
C LYS A 16 2.75 -2.69 -13.51
N THR A 17 3.58 -1.69 -13.33
CA THR A 17 4.86 -1.83 -12.64
C THR A 17 5.04 -0.62 -11.75
N PRO A 18 5.34 -0.80 -10.47
CA PRO A 18 5.68 0.35 -9.65
C PRO A 18 6.86 1.08 -10.26
N PRO A 19 6.93 2.41 -10.15
CA PRO A 19 8.05 3.18 -10.71
C PRO A 19 9.29 3.07 -9.84
N PHE A 20 9.54 1.93 -9.26
CA PHE A 20 10.62 1.72 -8.31
C PHE A 20 11.88 1.25 -9.00
N PRO A 21 13.05 1.66 -8.50
CA PRO A 21 14.29 0.98 -8.88
C PRO A 21 14.22 -0.50 -8.54
N ALA A 22 15.13 -1.29 -9.14
CA ALA A 22 15.09 -2.73 -9.02
C ALA A 22 15.07 -3.22 -7.58
N ASP A 23 15.94 -2.68 -6.73
CA ASP A 23 16.02 -3.12 -5.33
C ASP A 23 14.76 -2.80 -4.56
N ALA A 24 14.21 -1.59 -4.75
CA ALA A 24 12.98 -1.19 -4.08
C ALA A 24 11.80 -2.04 -4.56
N ARG A 25 11.80 -2.41 -5.84
CA ARG A 25 10.75 -3.25 -6.40
C ARG A 25 10.76 -4.64 -5.77
N ILE A 26 11.95 -5.20 -5.59
CA ILE A 26 12.09 -6.52 -4.96
C ILE A 26 11.58 -6.46 -3.53
N GLU A 27 11.97 -5.45 -2.77
CA GLU A 27 11.51 -5.30 -1.40
C GLU A 27 9.99 -5.10 -1.33
N ALA A 28 9.44 -4.27 -2.22
CA ALA A 28 7.99 -4.08 -2.27
C ALA A 28 7.29 -5.41 -2.54
N GLY A 29 7.81 -6.19 -3.46
CA GLY A 29 7.24 -7.49 -3.78
C GLY A 29 7.23 -8.43 -2.59
N VAL A 30 8.33 -8.46 -1.84
CA VAL A 30 8.43 -9.31 -0.64
C VAL A 30 7.39 -8.88 0.40
N LEU A 31 7.27 -7.57 0.66
CA LEU A 31 6.34 -7.08 1.67
C LEU A 31 4.89 -7.29 1.24
N LEU A 32 4.57 -7.03 -0.02
CA LEU A 32 3.23 -7.26 -0.53
C LEU A 32 2.85 -8.74 -0.46
N ARG A 33 3.81 -9.62 -0.75
CA ARG A 33 3.57 -11.05 -0.67
C ARG A 33 3.25 -11.48 0.77
N ARG A 34 3.94 -10.90 1.73
CA ARG A 34 3.65 -11.18 3.14
C ARG A 34 2.24 -10.76 3.52
N LEU A 35 1.81 -9.59 3.04
CA LEU A 35 0.44 -9.13 3.27
C LEU A 35 -0.58 -10.08 2.64
N GLN A 36 -0.30 -10.57 1.45
CA GLN A 36 -1.19 -11.50 0.78
C GLN A 36 -1.36 -12.81 1.55
N ARG A 37 -0.32 -13.20 2.27
CA ARG A 37 -0.37 -14.41 3.12
C ARG A 37 -1.10 -14.19 4.44
N GLY A 38 -1.56 -12.97 4.69
CA GLY A 38 -2.27 -12.66 5.92
C GLY A 38 -1.38 -12.16 7.05
N GLU A 39 -0.11 -11.91 6.79
CA GLU A 39 0.78 -11.37 7.81
C GLU A 39 0.56 -9.90 8.02
N SER A 40 0.77 -9.46 9.25
CA SER A 40 0.82 -8.03 9.57
C SER A 40 2.26 -7.58 9.50
N ILE A 41 2.48 -6.41 8.91
CA ILE A 41 3.82 -5.84 8.83
C ILE A 41 3.91 -4.70 9.82
N PRO A 42 4.83 -4.79 10.80
CA PRO A 42 4.92 -3.75 11.82
C PRO A 42 5.78 -2.58 11.38
N LEU A 43 5.84 -1.54 12.21
CA LEU A 43 6.80 -0.47 12.07
C LEU A 43 8.22 -1.08 12.08
N PRO A 44 9.14 -0.51 11.37
CA PRO A 44 9.04 0.73 10.59
C PRO A 44 8.58 0.55 9.16
N HIS A 45 8.33 -0.67 8.71
CA HIS A 45 8.02 -0.95 7.31
C HIS A 45 6.58 -0.61 6.94
N SER A 46 5.67 -0.68 7.90
CA SER A 46 4.28 -0.32 7.66
C SER A 46 3.74 0.43 8.87
N ARG A 47 2.88 1.40 8.62
CA ARG A 47 2.23 2.11 9.72
C ARG A 47 0.75 2.30 9.41
N PRO A 48 -0.11 2.32 10.45
CA PRO A 48 -1.53 2.58 10.25
C PRO A 48 -1.78 3.99 9.73
N MET A 49 -2.80 4.13 8.91
CA MET A 49 -3.23 5.42 8.35
C MET A 49 -4.72 5.63 8.66
N PRO A 50 -5.07 5.86 9.93
CA PRO A 50 -6.48 6.00 10.30
C PRO A 50 -7.15 7.20 9.66
N ASP A 51 -6.38 8.21 9.26
CA ASP A 51 -6.93 9.37 8.57
C ASP A 51 -7.56 9.00 7.23
N ILE A 52 -7.13 7.91 6.62
CA ILE A 52 -7.69 7.45 5.37
C ILE A 52 -8.91 6.58 5.64
N GLY A 53 -8.80 5.68 6.59
CA GLY A 53 -9.89 4.80 6.94
C GLY A 53 -9.42 3.60 7.73
N ARG A 54 -10.39 2.82 8.20
CA ARG A 54 -10.12 1.61 8.94
C ARG A 54 -9.42 0.60 8.04
N GLY A 55 -8.42 -0.08 8.56
CA GLY A 55 -7.69 -1.09 7.80
C GLY A 55 -6.72 -0.52 6.78
N CYS A 56 -6.48 0.79 6.80
CA CYS A 56 -5.54 1.42 5.87
C CYS A 56 -4.18 1.58 6.51
N HIS A 57 -3.15 1.35 5.70
CA HIS A 57 -1.76 1.41 6.14
C HIS A 57 -0.90 1.98 5.02
N GLU A 58 0.32 2.33 5.37
CA GLU A 58 1.30 2.82 4.42
C GLU A 58 2.56 1.97 4.54
N LEU A 59 2.93 1.28 3.47
CA LEU A 59 4.23 0.61 3.38
C LEU A 59 5.30 1.63 3.05
N ARG A 60 6.47 1.47 3.64
CA ARG A 60 7.59 2.37 3.48
C ARG A 60 8.78 1.55 2.99
N ILE A 61 9.24 1.88 1.80
CA ILE A 61 10.34 1.17 1.16
C ILE A 61 11.44 2.16 0.85
N GLN A 62 12.58 2.00 1.51
CA GLN A 62 13.70 2.91 1.33
C GLN A 62 14.61 2.47 0.21
N ASP A 63 15.10 3.44 -0.52
CA ASP A 63 16.09 3.27 -1.53
C ASP A 63 17.16 4.34 -1.29
N GLU A 64 18.19 4.38 -2.11
CA GLU A 64 19.31 5.28 -1.89
C GLU A 64 18.91 6.75 -1.78
N ASN A 65 17.94 7.17 -2.56
CA ASN A 65 17.66 8.58 -2.72
C ASN A 65 16.30 9.02 -2.18
N ARG A 66 15.40 8.10 -1.92
CA ARG A 66 14.04 8.47 -1.51
C ARG A 66 13.35 7.31 -0.82
N THR A 67 12.23 7.64 -0.20
CA THR A 67 11.37 6.63 0.41
C THR A 67 10.15 6.47 -0.48
N TRP A 68 9.90 5.25 -0.92
CA TRP A 68 8.72 4.91 -1.68
C TRP A 68 7.62 4.52 -0.72
N ARG A 69 6.39 4.90 -1.05
CA ARG A 69 5.23 4.65 -0.19
C ARG A 69 4.14 3.94 -0.99
N ILE A 70 3.55 2.94 -0.37
CA ILE A 70 2.39 2.24 -0.93
C ILE A 70 1.29 2.33 0.12
N VAL A 71 0.20 3.04 -0.20
CA VAL A 71 -0.96 3.11 0.69
C VAL A 71 -1.89 1.97 0.31
N TYR A 72 -2.25 1.17 1.28
CA TYR A 72 -3.07 -0.01 1.04
C TYR A 72 -4.16 -0.17 2.10
N HIS A 73 -5.20 -0.90 1.74
CA HIS A 73 -6.30 -1.24 2.62
C HIS A 73 -6.40 -2.75 2.69
N VAL A 74 -6.48 -3.29 3.91
CA VAL A 74 -6.62 -4.72 4.12
C VAL A 74 -8.09 -5.04 4.33
N ASP A 75 -8.63 -5.84 3.44
CA ASP A 75 -9.99 -6.33 3.51
C ASP A 75 -9.93 -7.80 3.93
N ALA A 76 -11.09 -8.39 4.21
CA ALA A 76 -11.18 -9.78 4.60
C ALA A 76 -10.58 -10.70 3.53
N GLU A 77 -10.77 -10.35 2.26
CA GLU A 77 -10.38 -11.21 1.16
C GLU A 77 -9.36 -10.60 0.20
N THR A 78 -9.03 -9.31 0.35
CA THR A 78 -8.19 -8.61 -0.61
C THR A 78 -7.24 -7.65 0.07
N ILE A 79 -6.18 -7.28 -0.66
CA ILE A 79 -5.31 -6.16 -0.32
C ILE A 79 -5.52 -5.13 -1.44
N VAL A 80 -6.03 -3.97 -1.10
CA VAL A 80 -6.37 -2.93 -2.09
C VAL A 80 -5.29 -1.87 -2.08
N ILE A 81 -4.65 -1.66 -3.22
CA ILE A 81 -3.60 -0.63 -3.35
C ILE A 81 -4.26 0.67 -3.76
N LEU A 82 -4.17 1.67 -2.89
CA LEU A 82 -4.85 2.95 -3.09
C LEU A 82 -3.96 3.98 -3.78
N GLU A 83 -2.66 3.97 -3.51
CA GLU A 83 -1.73 4.90 -4.12
C GLU A 83 -0.30 4.41 -3.97
N VAL A 84 0.54 4.77 -4.92
CA VAL A 84 1.98 4.49 -4.88
C VAL A 84 2.69 5.80 -5.22
N PHE A 85 3.61 6.23 -4.38
CA PHE A 85 4.29 7.50 -4.61
C PHE A 85 5.65 7.54 -3.93
N ALA A 86 6.51 8.42 -4.39
CA ALA A 86 7.80 8.70 -3.77
C ALA A 86 7.66 9.94 -2.90
N LYS A 87 8.42 9.99 -1.83
CA LYS A 87 8.29 11.07 -0.88
C LYS A 87 9.61 11.34 -0.19
N THR A 88 9.89 12.62 0.02
CA THR A 88 11.10 13.05 0.72
C THR A 88 10.83 13.57 2.11
N THR A 89 9.56 13.75 2.49
CA THR A 89 9.17 14.26 3.80
C THR A 89 8.58 13.15 4.65
N GLN A 90 8.47 13.39 5.95
CA GLN A 90 7.95 12.41 6.90
C GLN A 90 6.44 12.23 6.77
N GLN A 91 5.73 13.30 6.53
CA GLN A 91 4.26 13.25 6.53
C GLN A 91 3.71 12.94 5.16
N THR A 92 2.61 12.19 5.15
CA THR A 92 1.89 11.92 3.92
C THR A 92 1.12 13.18 3.51
N PRO A 93 1.28 13.66 2.26
CA PRO A 93 0.58 14.87 1.83
C PRO A 93 -0.94 14.72 1.91
N GLN A 94 -1.62 15.82 2.23
CA GLN A 94 -3.08 15.82 2.31
C GLN A 94 -3.73 15.46 0.98
N SER A 95 -3.11 15.84 -0.12
CA SER A 95 -3.61 15.47 -1.45
C SER A 95 -3.65 13.95 -1.64
N VAL A 96 -2.65 13.25 -1.14
CA VAL A 96 -2.62 11.79 -1.20
C VAL A 96 -3.70 11.19 -0.32
N ILE A 97 -3.86 11.73 0.89
CA ILE A 97 -4.90 11.25 1.81
C ILE A 97 -6.28 11.40 1.18
N LYS A 98 -6.56 12.56 0.55
CA LYS A 98 -7.85 12.79 -0.11
C LYS A 98 -8.10 11.81 -1.25
N ILE A 99 -7.09 11.57 -2.07
CA ILE A 99 -7.21 10.63 -3.18
C ILE A 99 -7.48 9.22 -2.65
N CYS A 100 -6.75 8.82 -1.62
CA CYS A 100 -6.91 7.48 -1.05
C CYS A 100 -8.30 7.31 -0.44
N LYS A 101 -8.79 8.33 0.26
CA LYS A 101 -10.15 8.28 0.83
C LYS A 101 -11.20 8.13 -0.27
N ALA A 102 -11.05 8.87 -1.36
CA ALA A 102 -11.98 8.80 -2.46
C ALA A 102 -11.97 7.42 -3.12
N ARG A 103 -10.78 6.87 -3.34
CA ARG A 103 -10.65 5.54 -3.94
C ARG A 103 -11.23 4.45 -3.04
N LEU A 104 -10.96 4.55 -1.74
CA LEU A 104 -11.51 3.59 -0.79
C LEU A 104 -13.03 3.63 -0.78
N ARG A 105 -13.60 4.84 -0.81
CA ARG A 105 -15.05 5.00 -0.84
C ARG A 105 -15.66 4.34 -2.08
N LEU A 106 -15.04 4.55 -3.23
CA LEU A 106 -15.50 3.92 -4.46
C LEU A 106 -15.41 2.40 -4.38
N TYR A 107 -14.35 1.90 -3.79
CA TYR A 107 -14.16 0.46 -3.66
C TYR A 107 -15.24 -0.16 -2.76
N VAL A 108 -15.51 0.45 -1.61
CA VAL A 108 -16.48 -0.15 -0.67
C VAL A 108 -17.92 0.02 -1.09
N THR A 109 -18.21 0.94 -2.01
CA THR A 109 -19.59 1.15 -2.49
C THR A 109 -19.90 0.41 -3.80
N THR A 110 -18.92 -0.29 -4.35
CA THR A 110 -19.12 -0.99 -5.62
C THR A 110 -19.60 -2.44 -5.47
#